data_80301cf622b0802b2710af8784466178
#
_entry.id   80301cf622b0802b2710af8784466178
#
_cell.length_a   1.000
_cell.length_b   1.000
_cell.length_c   1.000
_cell.angle_alpha   90.00
_cell.angle_beta   90.00
_cell.angle_gamma   90.00
#
_symmetry.space_group_name_H-M   'P 1'
#
loop_
_entity.id
_entity.type
_entity.pdbx_description
1 polymer ?
#
loop_
_entity_poly.entity_id
_entity_poly.type
_entity_poly.pdbx_seq_one_letter_code
_entity_poly.pdbx_strand_id
1 'polypeptide(L)'
;KLFNEKTIMQIIQGTHAITIIADEKLQNEVVNAVGQENVLKIRTDLVEISVRSPERIIETSGVFAFLANNLADGGINVLESVSVFTDTIFIVNEGDMMQAYSILSRCIESAEKLNPDD
;
A
#
# COMPACT_ATOMS: atom_id res chain seq x y z
N LYS A 1 10.13 -9.33 -21.16
CA LYS A 1 9.35 -8.47 -20.30
C LYS A 1 9.95 -8.45 -18.91
N LEU A 2 10.21 -7.25 -18.42
CA LEU A 2 10.89 -7.09 -17.15
C LEU A 2 9.99 -7.39 -15.96
N PHE A 3 8.71 -7.07 -16.09
CA PHE A 3 7.78 -7.22 -14.99
C PHE A 3 6.65 -8.12 -15.36
N ASN A 4 6.22 -8.93 -14.42
CA ASN A 4 4.95 -9.62 -14.52
C ASN A 4 4.03 -8.95 -13.49
N GLU A 5 2.78 -9.33 -13.50
CA GLU A 5 1.79 -8.67 -12.65
C GLU A 5 2.00 -8.92 -11.15
N LYS A 6 2.93 -9.81 -10.79
CA LYS A 6 3.23 -10.09 -9.39
C LYS A 6 4.45 -9.35 -8.90
N THR A 7 5.15 -8.67 -9.79
CA THR A 7 6.34 -7.94 -9.42
C THR A 7 5.97 -6.52 -9.03
N ILE A 8 6.37 -6.12 -7.85
CA ILE A 8 6.07 -4.80 -7.30
C ILE A 8 7.34 -3.99 -7.24
N MET A 9 7.30 -2.77 -7.74
CA MET A 9 8.37 -1.82 -7.53
C MET A 9 7.79 -0.41 -7.55
N GLN A 10 8.06 0.32 -6.49
CA GLN A 10 7.66 1.72 -6.36
C GLN A 10 8.82 2.51 -5.82
N ILE A 11 8.99 3.71 -6.35
CA ILE A 11 10.06 4.60 -5.90
C ILE A 11 9.40 5.89 -5.47
N ILE A 12 9.61 6.26 -4.22
CA ILE A 12 9.00 7.45 -3.63
C ILE A 12 10.13 8.39 -3.23
N GLN A 13 10.14 9.57 -3.81
CA GLN A 13 11.14 10.58 -3.48
C GLN A 13 10.63 11.47 -2.37
N GLY A 14 11.33 11.45 -1.24
CA GLY A 14 11.02 12.32 -0.13
C GLY A 14 12.01 13.48 -0.08
N THR A 15 11.88 14.29 0.95
CA THR A 15 12.73 15.46 1.12
C THR A 15 14.17 15.07 1.44
N HIS A 16 14.35 14.05 2.26
CA HIS A 16 15.68 13.66 2.73
C HIS A 16 16.14 12.30 2.26
N ALA A 17 15.24 11.52 1.67
CA ALA A 17 15.57 10.16 1.28
C ALA A 17 14.66 9.69 0.17
N ILE A 18 15.07 8.63 -0.49
CA ILE A 18 14.27 7.94 -1.48
C ILE A 18 13.86 6.60 -0.86
N THR A 19 12.59 6.28 -0.94
CA THR A 19 12.08 5.00 -0.46
C THR A 19 11.78 4.12 -1.66
N ILE A 20 12.33 2.91 -1.63
CA ILE A 20 12.08 1.92 -2.67
C ILE A 20 11.30 0.77 -2.05
N ILE A 21 10.14 0.47 -2.63
CA ILE A 21 9.32 -0.65 -2.22
C ILE A 21 9.37 -1.66 -3.36
N ALA A 22 9.90 -2.83 -3.07
CA ALA A 22 10.10 -3.83 -4.10
C ALA A 22 9.83 -5.22 -3.57
N ASP A 23 9.60 -6.14 -4.48
CA ASP A 23 9.47 -7.55 -4.14
C ASP A 23 10.72 -7.98 -3.38
N GLU A 24 10.55 -8.71 -2.30
CA GLU A 24 11.65 -9.10 -1.42
C GLU A 24 12.76 -9.83 -2.18
N LYS A 25 12.42 -10.61 -3.17
CA LYS A 25 13.43 -11.33 -3.94
C LYS A 25 14.33 -10.43 -4.76
N LEU A 26 13.98 -9.15 -4.91
CA LEU A 26 14.80 -8.18 -5.62
C LEU A 26 15.72 -7.41 -4.68
N GLN A 27 15.73 -7.74 -3.41
CA GLN A 27 16.48 -6.97 -2.42
C GLN A 27 17.95 -6.79 -2.80
N ASN A 28 18.62 -7.88 -3.14
CA ASN A 28 20.05 -7.80 -3.46
C ASN A 28 20.32 -6.95 -4.70
N GLU A 29 19.47 -7.06 -5.70
CA GLU A 29 19.61 -6.29 -6.92
C GLU A 29 19.42 -4.81 -6.69
N VAL A 30 18.42 -4.46 -5.87
CA VAL A 30 18.16 -3.07 -5.54
C VAL A 30 19.31 -2.48 -4.73
N VAL A 31 19.78 -3.22 -3.71
CA VAL A 31 20.89 -2.75 -2.88
C VAL A 31 22.14 -2.55 -3.71
N ASN A 32 22.42 -3.47 -4.63
CA ASN A 32 23.59 -3.34 -5.51
C ASN A 32 23.45 -2.14 -6.44
N ALA A 33 22.24 -1.86 -6.92
CA ALA A 33 22.02 -0.76 -7.84
C ALA A 33 22.22 0.60 -7.17
N VAL A 34 21.74 0.75 -5.93
CA VAL A 34 21.87 2.05 -5.23
C VAL A 34 23.18 2.19 -4.48
N GLY A 35 23.85 1.08 -4.23
CA GLY A 35 25.11 1.08 -3.46
C GLY A 35 24.82 0.84 -1.99
N GLN A 36 25.43 -0.18 -1.42
CA GLN A 36 25.19 -0.56 -0.04
C GLN A 36 25.49 0.58 0.93
N GLU A 37 26.48 1.38 0.63
CA GLU A 37 26.85 2.52 1.49
C GLU A 37 25.77 3.59 1.51
N ASN A 38 24.86 3.59 0.56
CA ASN A 38 23.78 4.57 0.48
C ASN A 38 22.48 4.10 1.13
N VAL A 39 22.46 2.87 1.64
CA VAL A 39 21.25 2.30 2.24
C VAL A 39 21.18 2.72 3.70
N LEU A 40 20.10 3.42 4.06
CA LEU A 40 19.89 3.87 5.43
C LEU A 40 19.17 2.83 6.26
N LYS A 41 18.23 2.12 5.65
CA LYS A 41 17.41 1.17 6.39
C LYS A 41 16.74 0.20 5.43
N ILE A 42 16.63 -1.05 5.86
CA ILE A 42 15.89 -2.07 5.12
C ILE A 42 14.83 -2.64 6.05
N ARG A 43 13.62 -2.77 5.54
CA ARG A 43 12.54 -3.43 6.26
C ARG A 43 12.02 -4.56 5.39
N THR A 44 11.80 -5.70 6.02
CA THR A 44 11.29 -6.89 5.34
C THR A 44 10.02 -7.36 6.05
N ASP A 45 9.47 -8.48 5.62
CA ASP A 45 8.26 -9.08 6.19
C ASP A 45 7.08 -8.12 6.12
N LEU A 46 6.96 -7.44 4.97
CA LEU A 46 5.89 -6.51 4.69
C LEU A 46 4.97 -7.10 3.63
N VAL A 47 3.73 -6.67 3.65
CA VAL A 47 2.78 -7.06 2.60
C VAL A 47 2.08 -5.83 2.07
N GLU A 48 1.69 -5.92 0.81
CA GLU A 48 0.95 -4.87 0.15
C GLU A 48 -0.51 -5.29 0.05
N ILE A 49 -1.41 -4.39 0.43
CA ILE A 49 -2.84 -4.61 0.24
C ILE A 49 -3.34 -3.50 -0.66
N SER A 50 -3.84 -3.90 -1.82
CA SER A 50 -4.38 -2.96 -2.80
C SER A 50 -5.89 -2.96 -2.71
N VAL A 51 -6.45 -1.77 -2.57
CA VAL A 51 -7.89 -1.58 -2.57
C VAL A 51 -8.27 -0.92 -3.87
N ARG A 52 -9.00 -1.63 -4.72
CA ARG A 52 -9.48 -1.07 -5.97
C ARG A 52 -10.89 -0.56 -5.79
N SER A 53 -11.11 0.68 -6.16
CA SER A 53 -12.39 1.34 -6.01
C SER A 53 -12.95 1.69 -7.38
N PRO A 54 -14.27 1.83 -7.48
CA PRO A 54 -14.86 2.32 -8.73
C PRO A 54 -14.32 3.68 -9.08
N GLU A 55 -14.26 3.97 -10.38
CA GLU A 55 -13.68 5.21 -10.87
C GLU A 55 -14.31 6.46 -10.25
N ARG A 56 -15.59 6.44 -9.96
CA ARG A 56 -16.27 7.57 -9.34
C ARG A 56 -15.71 7.93 -7.96
N ILE A 57 -15.06 7.01 -7.31
CA ILE A 57 -14.51 7.24 -5.96
C ILE A 57 -13.35 8.23 -6.01
N ILE A 58 -12.71 8.36 -7.15
CA ILE A 58 -11.64 9.34 -7.32
C ILE A 58 -12.12 10.73 -6.96
N GLU A 59 -13.37 11.02 -7.27
CA GLU A 59 -13.95 12.34 -7.03
C GLU A 59 -14.53 12.49 -5.63
N THR A 60 -14.54 11.44 -4.83
CA THR A 60 -15.09 11.47 -3.50
C THR A 60 -13.98 11.75 -2.50
N SER A 61 -13.98 12.95 -1.95
CA SER A 61 -12.97 13.31 -0.96
C SER A 61 -13.16 12.50 0.31
N GLY A 62 -12.05 12.20 0.97
CA GLY A 62 -12.08 11.51 2.25
C GLY A 62 -12.04 10.01 2.18
N VAL A 63 -12.07 9.40 0.98
CA VAL A 63 -12.02 7.94 0.88
C VAL A 63 -10.73 7.38 1.48
N PHE A 64 -9.61 7.97 1.11
CA PHE A 64 -8.32 7.52 1.65
C PHE A 64 -8.29 7.66 3.17
N ALA A 65 -8.74 8.81 3.67
CA ALA A 65 -8.73 9.06 5.11
C ALA A 65 -9.64 8.08 5.84
N PHE A 66 -10.78 7.75 5.25
CA PHE A 66 -11.69 6.78 5.83
C PHE A 66 -11.03 5.42 5.99
N LEU A 67 -10.39 4.94 4.93
CA LEU A 67 -9.71 3.65 4.97
C LEU A 67 -8.55 3.67 5.98
N ALA A 68 -7.73 4.72 5.91
CA ALA A 68 -6.57 4.83 6.81
C ALA A 68 -6.99 4.94 8.26
N ASN A 69 -8.05 5.68 8.55
CA ASN A 69 -8.53 5.84 9.92
C ASN A 69 -9.05 4.52 10.47
N ASN A 70 -9.73 3.73 9.65
CA ASN A 70 -10.21 2.44 10.09
C ASN A 70 -9.06 1.49 10.41
N LEU A 71 -8.01 1.52 9.60
CA LEU A 71 -6.83 0.71 9.89
C LEU A 71 -6.18 1.15 11.21
N ALA A 72 -6.05 2.46 11.41
CA ALA A 72 -5.45 2.98 12.64
C ALA A 72 -6.28 2.62 13.86
N ASP A 73 -7.60 2.73 13.76
CA ASP A 73 -8.49 2.36 14.86
C ASP A 73 -8.38 0.89 15.21
N GLY A 74 -8.06 0.06 14.24
CA GLY A 74 -7.84 -1.36 14.46
C GLY A 74 -6.44 -1.70 14.95
N GLY A 75 -5.60 -0.69 15.18
CA GLY A 75 -4.25 -0.91 15.68
C GLY A 75 -3.24 -1.30 14.59
N ILE A 76 -3.59 -1.12 13.34
CA ILE A 76 -2.69 -1.47 12.22
C ILE A 76 -1.75 -0.31 11.95
N ASN A 77 -0.46 -0.59 11.93
CA ASN A 77 0.53 0.40 11.56
C ASN A 77 0.75 0.37 10.06
N VAL A 78 0.36 1.44 9.37
CA VAL A 78 0.56 1.56 7.94
C VAL A 78 1.92 2.18 7.71
N LEU A 79 2.82 1.43 7.08
CA LEU A 79 4.20 1.89 6.86
C LEU A 79 4.31 2.84 5.70
N GLU A 80 3.55 2.59 4.64
CA GLU A 80 3.49 3.45 3.46
C GLU A 80 2.12 3.31 2.83
N SER A 81 1.73 4.33 2.09
CA SER A 81 0.49 4.27 1.34
C SER A 81 0.63 5.09 0.06
N VAL A 82 -0.03 4.64 -0.99
CA VAL A 82 0.00 5.31 -2.29
C VAL A 82 -1.39 5.21 -2.90
N SER A 83 -1.86 6.31 -3.46
CA SER A 83 -3.13 6.32 -4.19
C SER A 83 -2.86 6.63 -5.65
N VAL A 84 -3.31 5.77 -6.54
CA VAL A 84 -3.15 5.94 -7.98
C VAL A 84 -4.49 5.65 -8.63
N PHE A 85 -5.15 6.68 -9.14
CA PHE A 85 -6.48 6.55 -9.73
C PHE A 85 -7.42 5.80 -8.78
N THR A 86 -7.88 4.63 -9.20
CA THR A 86 -8.83 3.84 -8.42
C THR A 86 -8.19 2.93 -7.39
N ASP A 87 -6.87 2.86 -7.41
CA ASP A 87 -6.15 1.94 -6.51
C ASP A 87 -5.56 2.70 -5.33
N THR A 88 -5.83 2.21 -4.14
CA THR A 88 -5.17 2.67 -2.92
C THR A 88 -4.38 1.50 -2.37
N ILE A 89 -3.10 1.72 -2.15
CA ILE A 89 -2.17 0.67 -1.74
C ILE A 89 -1.68 0.96 -0.35
N PHE A 90 -1.79 -0.02 0.55
CA PHE A 90 -1.28 0.08 1.91
C PHE A 90 -0.20 -0.96 2.12
N ILE A 91 0.92 -0.55 2.71
CA ILE A 91 2.00 -1.46 3.09
C ILE A 91 1.93 -1.63 4.59
N VAL A 92 1.78 -2.86 5.03
CA VAL A 92 1.67 -3.19 6.45
C VAL A 92 2.60 -4.35 6.79
N ASN A 93 2.83 -4.58 8.07
CA ASN A 93 3.61 -5.74 8.49
C ASN A 93 2.85 -7.02 8.16
N GLU A 94 3.59 -8.05 7.80
CA GLU A 94 3.01 -9.34 7.45
C GLU A 94 2.08 -9.87 8.53
N GLY A 95 2.46 -9.68 9.79
CA GLY A 95 1.65 -10.15 10.91
C GLY A 95 0.29 -9.47 11.03
N ASP A 96 0.13 -8.31 10.40
CA ASP A 96 -1.13 -7.58 10.44
C ASP A 96 -2.00 -7.81 9.22
N MET A 97 -1.53 -8.64 8.28
CA MET A 97 -2.19 -8.79 6.98
C MET A 97 -3.66 -9.20 7.08
N MET A 98 -3.95 -10.24 7.85
CA MET A 98 -5.32 -10.75 7.92
C MET A 98 -6.26 -9.74 8.55
N GLN A 99 -5.83 -9.07 9.61
CA GLN A 99 -6.65 -8.09 10.29
C GLN A 99 -6.87 -6.88 9.39
N ALA A 100 -5.81 -6.41 8.72
CA ALA A 100 -5.92 -5.29 7.81
C ALA A 100 -6.87 -5.60 6.65
N TYR A 101 -6.74 -6.79 6.08
CA TYR A 101 -7.61 -7.21 5.01
C TYR A 101 -9.07 -7.22 5.46
N SER A 102 -9.32 -7.75 6.65
CA SER A 102 -10.66 -7.80 7.21
C SER A 102 -11.26 -6.40 7.40
N ILE A 103 -10.46 -5.48 7.94
CA ILE A 103 -10.92 -4.11 8.17
C ILE A 103 -11.27 -3.43 6.84
N LEU A 104 -10.39 -3.55 5.86
CA LEU A 104 -10.61 -2.91 4.55
C LEU A 104 -11.81 -3.52 3.83
N SER A 105 -11.99 -4.83 3.94
CA SER A 105 -13.15 -5.50 3.35
C SER A 105 -14.46 -4.97 3.92
N ARG A 106 -14.50 -4.75 5.22
CA ARG A 106 -15.70 -4.20 5.86
C ARG A 106 -15.97 -2.78 5.41
N CYS A 107 -14.90 -1.99 5.22
CA CYS A 107 -15.05 -0.62 4.73
C CYS A 107 -15.69 -0.62 3.34
N ILE A 108 -15.25 -1.51 2.47
CA ILE A 108 -15.77 -1.59 1.11
C ILE A 108 -17.23 -2.04 1.12
N GLU A 109 -17.54 -3.04 1.92
CA GLU A 109 -18.92 -3.51 2.04
C GLU A 109 -19.85 -2.39 2.53
N SER A 110 -19.40 -1.61 3.50
CA SER A 110 -20.18 -0.49 4.01
C SER A 110 -20.43 0.55 2.93
N ALA A 111 -19.41 0.84 2.15
CA ALA A 111 -19.53 1.80 1.06
C ALA A 111 -20.51 1.32 -0.01
N GLU A 112 -20.46 0.03 -0.33
CA GLU A 112 -21.36 -0.54 -1.33
C GLU A 112 -22.80 -0.50 -0.87
N LYS A 113 -23.05 -0.71 0.42
CA LYS A 113 -24.40 -0.62 0.95
C LYS A 113 -24.97 0.79 0.89
N LEU A 114 -24.10 1.79 1.05
CA LEU A 114 -24.54 3.17 0.99
C LEU A 114 -24.83 3.62 -0.43
N ASN A 115 -24.22 3.00 -1.42
CA ASN A 115 -24.36 3.35 -2.82
C ASN A 115 -24.62 2.11 -3.67
N PRO A 116 -25.77 1.43 -3.43
CA PRO A 116 -26.02 0.14 -4.07
C PRO A 116 -26.21 0.21 -5.58
N ASP A 117 -26.57 1.38 -6.11
CA ASP A 117 -26.83 1.53 -7.56
C ASP A 117 -25.56 1.83 -8.34
N ASP A 118 -24.49 1.99 -7.64
CA ASP A 118 -23.22 2.27 -8.27
C ASP A 118 -22.38 1.01 -8.37
#